data_568794cb09314ece48f61ce050d7c673
#
_entry.id   568794cb09314ece48f61ce050d7c673
#
_cell.length_a   1.000
_cell.length_b   1.000
_cell.length_c   1.000
_cell.angle_alpha   90.00
_cell.angle_beta   90.00
_cell.angle_gamma   90.00
#
_symmetry.space_group_name_H-M   'P 1'
#
loop_
_entity.id
_entity.type
_entity.pdbx_description
1 polymer ?
#
loop_
_entity_poly.entity_id
_entity_poly.type
_entity_poly.pdbx_seq_one_letter_code
_entity_poly.pdbx_strand_id
1 'polypeptide(L)'
;DQLVNGVGRQETNMVEAVQGCYDRHTEEHKNTDEFMEPLVNATCDGTIKEGDVVIFFNYRNDRAKEITIVLTQQDMPEQDMHIIPNLHYCCMTPYDSSFEGLHVLFPKENVENTLGEVVSRLGMKQLRIAETEKFAHVTFFFNGGREAEYAGEERILIPSPKVPTYD
;
A
#
# COMPACT_ATOMS: atom_id res chain seq x y z
N ASP A 1 -4.92 9.99 10.60
CA ASP A 1 -5.80 11.08 11.09
C ASP A 1 -7.18 11.07 10.44
N GLN A 2 -7.31 11.10 9.11
CA GLN A 2 -8.63 11.18 8.44
C GLN A 2 -9.56 10.03 8.85
N LEU A 3 -9.10 8.79 8.78
CA LEU A 3 -9.92 7.59 9.00
C LEU A 3 -10.34 7.38 10.46
N VAL A 4 -9.55 7.87 11.42
CA VAL A 4 -9.77 7.62 12.85
C VAL A 4 -10.24 8.88 13.57
N ASN A 5 -9.63 10.04 13.26
CA ASN A 5 -9.88 11.30 13.93
C ASN A 5 -10.77 12.28 13.12
N GLY A 6 -11.14 11.91 11.89
CA GLY A 6 -11.93 12.76 11.00
C GLY A 6 -11.22 14.07 10.60
N VAL A 7 -9.89 14.06 10.57
CA VAL A 7 -9.09 15.25 10.21
C VAL A 7 -9.04 15.40 8.69
N GLY A 8 -9.59 16.49 8.19
CA GLY A 8 -9.63 16.80 6.77
C GLY A 8 -10.56 17.96 6.49
N ARG A 9 -10.66 18.35 5.22
CA ARG A 9 -11.60 19.40 4.80
C ARG A 9 -13.03 18.90 4.96
N GLN A 10 -13.80 19.59 5.80
CA GLN A 10 -15.19 19.23 6.11
C GLN A 10 -16.12 19.67 4.97
N GLU A 11 -16.87 18.72 4.43
CA GLU A 11 -17.79 18.94 3.31
C GLU A 11 -19.14 18.26 3.54
N THR A 12 -20.23 18.86 3.07
CA THR A 12 -21.57 18.31 3.20
C THR A 12 -22.03 17.53 1.97
N ASN A 13 -21.46 17.83 0.81
CA ASN A 13 -21.71 17.13 -0.45
C ASN A 13 -20.40 16.61 -1.01
N MET A 14 -20.11 15.33 -0.80
CA MET A 14 -18.85 14.73 -1.20
C MET A 14 -18.63 14.69 -2.71
N VAL A 15 -19.70 14.58 -3.51
CA VAL A 15 -19.61 14.58 -4.98
C VAL A 15 -19.14 15.95 -5.48
N GLU A 16 -19.77 17.01 -5.00
CA GLU A 16 -19.36 18.38 -5.35
C GLU A 16 -17.97 18.72 -4.82
N ALA A 17 -17.62 18.21 -3.65
CA ALA A 17 -16.29 18.42 -3.05
C ALA A 17 -15.18 17.78 -3.91
N VAL A 18 -15.36 16.54 -4.36
CA VAL A 18 -14.43 15.84 -5.25
C VAL A 18 -14.34 16.54 -6.60
N GLN A 19 -15.49 16.90 -7.21
CA GLN A 19 -15.50 17.64 -8.47
C GLN A 19 -14.78 18.99 -8.34
N GLY A 20 -15.03 19.70 -7.25
CA GLY A 20 -14.35 20.96 -6.96
C GLY A 20 -12.84 20.81 -6.73
N CYS A 21 -12.33 19.63 -6.35
CA CYS A 21 -10.89 19.35 -6.35
C CYS A 21 -10.35 19.29 -7.78
N TYR A 22 -11.02 18.56 -8.67
CA TYR A 22 -10.62 18.47 -10.08
C TYR A 22 -10.70 19.83 -10.79
N ASP A 23 -11.73 20.62 -10.54
CA ASP A 23 -11.92 21.94 -11.13
C ASP A 23 -10.83 22.96 -10.75
N ARG A 24 -10.15 22.71 -9.60
CA ARG A 24 -8.99 23.52 -9.16
C ARG A 24 -7.65 23.03 -9.66
N HIS A 25 -7.65 22.03 -10.54
CA HIS A 25 -6.41 21.53 -11.13
C HIS A 25 -5.72 22.61 -11.96
N THR A 26 -4.43 22.87 -11.67
CA THR A 26 -3.55 23.77 -12.43
C THR A 26 -2.22 23.09 -12.69
N GLU A 27 -1.41 23.62 -13.60
CA GLU A 27 -0.04 23.13 -13.83
C GLU A 27 0.83 23.17 -12.55
N GLU A 28 0.57 24.13 -11.66
CA GLU A 28 1.29 24.29 -10.40
C GLU A 28 0.70 23.42 -9.28
N HIS A 29 -0.60 23.14 -9.32
CA HIS A 29 -1.33 22.35 -8.30
C HIS A 29 -2.06 21.20 -8.98
N LYS A 30 -1.42 20.05 -9.02
CA LYS A 30 -1.98 18.81 -9.60
C LYS A 30 -3.02 18.22 -8.64
N ASN A 31 -4.28 18.61 -8.79
CA ASN A 31 -5.40 18.03 -8.03
C ASN A 31 -5.97 16.82 -8.81
N THR A 32 -5.18 15.76 -8.91
CA THR A 32 -5.59 14.45 -9.43
C THR A 32 -5.90 13.51 -8.27
N ASP A 33 -6.41 12.32 -8.55
CA ASP A 33 -6.73 11.32 -7.53
C ASP A 33 -5.56 11.04 -6.59
N GLU A 34 -4.32 11.06 -7.10
CA GLU A 34 -3.11 10.81 -6.31
C GLU A 34 -2.80 11.92 -5.29
N PHE A 35 -3.20 13.16 -5.60
CA PHE A 35 -2.87 14.35 -4.80
C PHE A 35 -4.09 15.01 -4.17
N MET A 36 -5.23 14.30 -4.16
CA MET A 36 -6.45 14.82 -3.54
C MET A 36 -6.26 14.96 -2.03
N GLU A 37 -6.59 16.14 -1.54
CA GLU A 37 -6.58 16.41 -0.09
C GLU A 37 -7.64 15.58 0.64
N PRO A 38 -7.40 15.21 1.90
CA PRO A 38 -8.38 14.50 2.71
C PRO A 38 -9.70 15.26 2.82
N LEU A 39 -10.79 14.64 2.35
CA LEU A 39 -12.16 15.16 2.45
C LEU A 39 -12.92 14.37 3.51
N VAL A 40 -13.63 15.05 4.39
CA VAL A 40 -14.43 14.44 5.46
C VAL A 40 -15.88 14.88 5.32
N ASN A 41 -16.81 13.93 5.39
CA ASN A 41 -18.23 14.22 5.35
C ASN A 41 -18.70 14.80 6.69
N ALA A 42 -19.09 16.08 6.70
CA ALA A 42 -19.56 16.76 7.91
C ALA A 42 -20.98 16.34 8.34
N THR A 43 -21.71 15.54 7.53
CA THR A 43 -23.09 15.16 7.83
C THR A 43 -23.20 13.82 8.58
N CYS A 44 -22.10 13.08 8.68
CA CYS A 44 -22.06 11.81 9.41
C CYS A 44 -20.69 11.60 10.04
N ASP A 45 -20.66 10.81 11.12
CA ASP A 45 -19.42 10.31 11.69
C ASP A 45 -19.01 9.02 10.94
N GLY A 46 -18.01 9.15 10.10
CA GLY A 46 -17.45 8.04 9.31
C GLY A 46 -16.09 7.55 9.83
N THR A 47 -15.72 7.92 11.07
CA THR A 47 -14.47 7.49 11.68
C THR A 47 -14.50 6.01 12.07
N ILE A 48 -13.37 5.33 11.92
CA ILE A 48 -13.21 3.92 12.30
C ILE A 48 -13.09 3.82 13.82
N LYS A 49 -13.87 2.92 14.43
CA LYS A 49 -13.94 2.72 15.89
C LYS A 49 -13.74 1.26 16.27
N GLU A 50 -13.50 1.03 17.56
CA GLU A 50 -13.48 -0.30 18.14
C GLU A 50 -14.71 -1.13 17.75
N GLY A 51 -14.49 -2.36 17.34
CA GLY A 51 -15.54 -3.29 16.93
C GLY A 51 -16.07 -3.11 15.50
N ASP A 52 -15.58 -2.11 14.75
CA ASP A 52 -15.98 -1.91 13.36
C ASP A 52 -15.43 -3.01 12.45
N VAL A 53 -16.08 -3.15 11.30
CA VAL A 53 -15.63 -4.00 10.21
C VAL A 53 -14.99 -3.14 9.13
N VAL A 54 -13.71 -3.40 8.83
CA VAL A 54 -12.97 -2.73 7.76
C VAL A 54 -12.68 -3.73 6.66
N ILE A 55 -13.11 -3.43 5.45
CA ILE A 55 -12.71 -4.17 4.24
C ILE A 55 -11.76 -3.28 3.45
N PHE A 56 -10.47 -3.64 3.46
CA PHE A 56 -9.48 -2.89 2.71
C PHE A 56 -9.40 -3.42 1.27
N PHE A 57 -10.06 -2.71 0.38
CA PHE A 57 -10.36 -3.13 -0.99
C PHE A 57 -9.18 -2.90 -1.97
N ASN A 58 -7.95 -3.18 -1.53
CA ASN A 58 -6.74 -3.01 -2.32
C ASN A 58 -6.03 -4.35 -2.56
N TYR A 59 -5.76 -4.68 -3.82
CA TYR A 59 -4.95 -5.85 -4.15
C TYR A 59 -3.45 -5.62 -4.00
N ARG A 60 -2.97 -4.41 -4.31
CA ARG A 60 -1.56 -4.06 -4.12
C ARG A 60 -1.25 -3.91 -2.64
N ASN A 61 -0.12 -4.49 -2.23
CA ASN A 61 0.27 -4.56 -0.82
C ASN A 61 1.27 -3.48 -0.39
N ASP A 62 1.95 -2.81 -1.32
CA ASP A 62 3.03 -1.86 -1.02
C ASP A 62 2.61 -0.76 -0.02
N ARG A 63 1.61 0.07 -0.35
CA ARG A 63 1.09 1.10 0.55
C ARG A 63 -0.02 0.58 1.50
N ALA A 64 -0.70 -0.49 1.12
CA ALA A 64 -1.78 -1.07 1.92
C ALA A 64 -1.28 -1.59 3.27
N LYS A 65 -0.07 -2.12 3.32
CA LYS A 65 0.51 -2.61 4.57
C LYS A 65 0.76 -1.48 5.59
N GLU A 66 1.10 -0.26 5.17
CA GLU A 66 1.33 0.87 6.08
C GLU A 66 0.06 1.21 6.88
N ILE A 67 -1.09 1.33 6.21
CA ILE A 67 -2.38 1.58 6.87
C ILE A 67 -2.77 0.39 7.75
N THR A 68 -2.54 -0.84 7.29
CA THR A 68 -2.82 -2.04 8.08
C THR A 68 -2.00 -2.08 9.36
N ILE A 69 -0.71 -1.73 9.30
CA ILE A 69 0.16 -1.67 10.49
C ILE A 69 -0.42 -0.72 11.54
N VAL A 70 -0.69 0.52 11.17
CA VAL A 70 -1.11 1.55 12.13
C VAL A 70 -2.52 1.33 12.67
N LEU A 71 -3.39 0.61 11.97
CA LEU A 71 -4.73 0.31 12.45
C LEU A 71 -4.81 -0.96 13.30
N THR A 72 -3.90 -1.95 13.08
CA THR A 72 -4.08 -3.30 13.62
C THR A 72 -2.84 -3.95 14.24
N GLN A 73 -1.61 -3.53 13.90
CA GLN A 73 -0.41 -4.29 14.26
C GLN A 73 0.51 -3.58 15.24
N GLN A 74 0.68 -2.27 15.14
CA GLN A 74 1.68 -1.55 15.92
C GLN A 74 1.24 -0.14 16.29
N ASP A 75 1.31 0.18 17.59
CA ASP A 75 1.21 1.54 18.08
C ASP A 75 2.40 2.39 17.65
N MET A 76 2.14 3.63 17.22
CA MET A 76 3.14 4.63 16.89
C MET A 76 2.84 5.94 17.64
N PRO A 77 3.04 5.98 18.95
CA PRO A 77 2.64 7.11 19.80
C PRO A 77 3.37 8.42 19.45
N GLU A 78 4.57 8.34 18.88
CA GLU A 78 5.33 9.50 18.40
C GLU A 78 4.67 10.18 17.19
N GLN A 79 3.72 9.50 16.52
CA GLN A 79 2.93 10.00 15.40
C GLN A 79 1.44 10.14 15.77
N ASP A 80 1.11 10.02 17.05
CA ASP A 80 -0.27 10.02 17.57
C ASP A 80 -1.15 8.96 16.90
N MET A 81 -0.57 7.77 16.64
CA MET A 81 -1.25 6.64 16.01
C MET A 81 -1.31 5.47 16.97
N HIS A 82 -2.54 4.97 17.19
CA HIS A 82 -2.81 3.83 18.05
C HIS A 82 -3.61 2.79 17.30
N ILE A 83 -3.34 1.51 17.55
CA ILE A 83 -4.15 0.43 17.02
C ILE A 83 -5.58 0.54 17.56
N ILE A 84 -6.54 0.14 16.73
CA ILE A 84 -7.96 0.11 17.11
C ILE A 84 -8.27 -1.30 17.62
N PRO A 85 -8.57 -1.45 18.94
CA PRO A 85 -8.82 -2.78 19.50
C PRO A 85 -10.10 -3.39 18.89
N ASN A 86 -10.13 -4.72 18.83
CA ASN A 86 -11.29 -5.49 18.35
C ASN A 86 -11.78 -5.12 16.94
N LEU A 87 -10.91 -4.57 16.10
CA LEU A 87 -11.25 -4.25 14.71
C LEU A 87 -11.33 -5.53 13.88
N HIS A 88 -12.46 -5.75 13.19
CA HIS A 88 -12.62 -6.83 12.23
C HIS A 88 -12.05 -6.41 10.88
N TYR A 89 -10.74 -6.66 10.67
CA TYR A 89 -10.03 -6.17 9.50
C TYR A 89 -9.88 -7.25 8.43
N CYS A 90 -10.40 -6.96 7.24
CA CYS A 90 -10.36 -7.84 6.07
C CYS A 90 -9.43 -7.26 4.99
N CYS A 91 -8.38 -7.99 4.66
CA CYS A 91 -7.48 -7.69 3.55
C CYS A 91 -7.95 -8.39 2.28
N MET A 92 -7.87 -7.73 1.14
CA MET A 92 -8.13 -8.42 -0.14
C MET A 92 -7.10 -9.51 -0.42
N THR A 93 -5.83 -9.23 -0.11
CA THR A 93 -4.70 -10.17 -0.27
C THR A 93 -3.81 -10.11 0.98
N PRO A 94 -2.90 -11.08 1.20
CA PRO A 94 -1.91 -10.96 2.28
C PRO A 94 -0.97 -9.78 1.99
N TYR A 95 -1.03 -8.75 2.82
CA TYR A 95 -0.17 -7.57 2.64
C TYR A 95 1.23 -7.79 3.22
N ASP A 96 1.32 -8.55 4.31
CA ASP A 96 2.58 -8.99 4.91
C ASP A 96 2.37 -10.33 5.61
N SER A 97 3.36 -11.22 5.54
CA SER A 97 3.29 -12.56 6.15
C SER A 97 3.44 -12.54 7.68
N SER A 98 3.88 -11.42 8.24
CA SER A 98 4.05 -11.23 9.69
C SER A 98 2.79 -10.71 10.39
N PHE A 99 1.76 -10.29 9.63
CA PHE A 99 0.55 -9.72 10.21
C PHE A 99 -0.31 -10.81 10.87
N GLU A 100 -0.81 -10.49 12.06
CA GLU A 100 -1.64 -11.37 12.87
C GLU A 100 -3.07 -10.82 13.03
N GLY A 101 -4.02 -11.73 13.28
CA GLY A 101 -5.41 -11.36 13.58
C GLY A 101 -6.22 -10.80 12.41
N LEU A 102 -5.74 -10.90 11.16
CA LEU A 102 -6.40 -10.38 9.97
C LEU A 102 -7.15 -11.46 9.19
N HIS A 103 -8.23 -11.05 8.55
CA HIS A 103 -8.94 -11.89 7.58
C HIS A 103 -8.43 -11.61 6.17
N VAL A 104 -7.97 -12.63 5.45
CA VAL A 104 -7.53 -12.50 4.06
C VAL A 104 -8.58 -13.14 3.16
N LEU A 105 -9.18 -12.35 2.26
CA LEU A 105 -10.25 -12.81 1.37
C LEU A 105 -9.70 -13.65 0.23
N PHE A 106 -8.58 -13.25 -0.35
CA PHE A 106 -7.91 -13.96 -1.45
C PHE A 106 -6.47 -14.30 -1.03
N PRO A 107 -6.24 -15.51 -0.51
CA PRO A 107 -4.90 -15.96 -0.16
C PRO A 107 -4.01 -15.96 -1.41
N LYS A 108 -2.72 -15.70 -1.20
CA LYS A 108 -1.74 -15.68 -2.28
C LYS A 108 -1.51 -17.10 -2.79
N GLU A 109 -1.72 -17.28 -4.08
CA GLU A 109 -1.25 -18.47 -4.78
C GLU A 109 0.21 -18.25 -5.21
N ASN A 110 1.05 -19.26 -5.00
CA ASN A 110 2.42 -19.22 -5.49
C ASN A 110 2.42 -19.34 -7.01
N VAL A 111 3.08 -18.41 -7.68
CA VAL A 111 3.28 -18.47 -9.13
C VAL A 111 4.49 -19.35 -9.40
N GLU A 112 4.25 -20.52 -9.99
CA GLU A 112 5.29 -21.45 -10.41
C GLU A 112 5.79 -21.15 -11.83
N ASN A 113 6.97 -21.65 -12.16
CA ASN A 113 7.61 -21.47 -13.46
C ASN A 113 7.81 -20.01 -13.86
N THR A 114 8.10 -19.15 -12.89
CA THR A 114 8.54 -17.77 -13.17
C THR A 114 9.80 -17.80 -14.03
N LEU A 115 10.06 -16.71 -14.76
CA LEU A 115 11.29 -16.61 -15.57
C LEU A 115 12.54 -16.85 -14.72
N GLY A 116 12.57 -16.28 -13.49
CA GLY A 116 13.70 -16.47 -12.56
C GLY A 116 13.92 -17.93 -12.17
N GLU A 117 12.85 -18.66 -11.94
CA GLU A 117 12.90 -20.09 -11.63
C GLU A 117 13.38 -20.92 -12.83
N VAL A 118 12.85 -20.66 -14.03
CA VAL A 118 13.24 -21.38 -15.25
C VAL A 118 14.71 -21.16 -15.58
N VAL A 119 15.19 -19.89 -15.52
CA VAL A 119 16.61 -19.55 -15.77
C VAL A 119 17.53 -20.24 -14.77
N SER A 120 17.14 -20.24 -13.49
CA SER A 120 17.88 -20.93 -12.42
C SER A 120 17.95 -22.43 -12.65
N ARG A 121 16.81 -23.07 -13.00
CA ARG A 121 16.74 -24.50 -13.29
C ARG A 121 17.60 -24.93 -14.47
N LEU A 122 17.81 -24.04 -15.44
CA LEU A 122 18.72 -24.24 -16.57
C LEU A 122 20.18 -23.99 -16.21
N GLY A 123 20.51 -23.68 -14.96
CA GLY A 123 21.87 -23.39 -14.51
C GLY A 123 22.45 -22.06 -15.06
N MET A 124 21.59 -21.19 -15.56
CA MET A 124 21.97 -19.89 -16.12
C MET A 124 22.07 -18.83 -15.02
N LYS A 125 22.90 -17.80 -15.26
CA LYS A 125 22.98 -16.62 -14.39
C LYS A 125 21.97 -15.55 -14.80
N GLN A 126 21.48 -14.80 -13.83
CA GLN A 126 20.54 -13.70 -14.03
C GLN A 126 20.87 -12.54 -13.10
N LEU A 127 20.69 -11.32 -13.57
CA LEU A 127 20.90 -10.09 -12.80
C LEU A 127 19.59 -9.33 -12.69
N ARG A 128 19.27 -8.91 -11.47
CA ARG A 128 18.18 -7.97 -11.14
C ARG A 128 18.82 -6.66 -10.72
N ILE A 129 18.58 -5.62 -11.46
CA ILE A 129 19.09 -4.28 -11.16
C ILE A 129 17.99 -3.26 -11.34
N ALA A 130 17.77 -2.44 -10.32
CA ALA A 130 16.82 -1.33 -10.35
C ALA A 130 17.14 -0.31 -9.28
N GLU A 131 16.57 0.87 -9.42
CA GLU A 131 16.52 1.86 -8.37
C GLU A 131 15.59 1.44 -7.22
N THR A 132 15.70 2.10 -6.05
CA THR A 132 14.99 1.73 -4.82
C THR A 132 13.49 1.53 -5.03
N GLU A 133 12.83 2.45 -5.74
CA GLU A 133 11.38 2.39 -5.96
C GLU A 133 10.92 1.23 -6.86
N LYS A 134 11.80 0.74 -7.71
CA LYS A 134 11.52 -0.36 -8.65
C LYS A 134 12.15 -1.69 -8.24
N PHE A 135 12.96 -1.70 -7.18
CA PHE A 135 13.70 -2.90 -6.78
C PHE A 135 12.78 -4.07 -6.44
N ALA A 136 11.74 -3.85 -5.65
CA ALA A 136 10.75 -4.88 -5.35
C ALA A 136 10.04 -5.41 -6.60
N HIS A 137 9.84 -4.57 -7.62
CA HIS A 137 9.19 -4.99 -8.86
C HIS A 137 10.03 -5.98 -9.65
N VAL A 138 11.35 -5.76 -9.73
CA VAL A 138 12.27 -6.66 -10.48
C VAL A 138 12.78 -7.83 -9.65
N THR A 139 12.52 -7.88 -8.36
CA THR A 139 12.90 -8.97 -7.45
C THR A 139 11.67 -9.73 -6.98
N PHE A 140 11.05 -9.31 -5.88
CA PHE A 140 9.92 -9.97 -5.24
C PHE A 140 8.75 -10.24 -6.19
N PHE A 141 8.23 -9.19 -6.84
CA PHE A 141 7.05 -9.36 -7.72
C PHE A 141 7.40 -10.16 -8.97
N PHE A 142 8.54 -9.90 -9.57
CA PHE A 142 9.00 -10.64 -10.76
C PHE A 142 9.24 -12.12 -10.48
N ASN A 143 9.63 -12.45 -9.25
CA ASN A 143 9.81 -13.83 -8.79
C ASN A 143 8.52 -14.45 -8.24
N GLY A 144 7.34 -13.91 -8.60
CA GLY A 144 6.04 -14.45 -8.20
C GLY A 144 5.73 -14.27 -6.70
N GLY A 145 6.38 -13.29 -6.05
CA GLY A 145 6.25 -13.00 -4.63
C GLY A 145 7.18 -13.80 -3.74
N ARG A 146 8.29 -14.27 -4.28
CA ARG A 146 9.36 -14.94 -3.54
C ARG A 146 10.44 -13.91 -3.16
N GLU A 147 10.71 -13.80 -1.85
CA GLU A 147 11.80 -12.94 -1.34
C GLU A 147 13.19 -13.52 -1.61
N ALA A 148 13.35 -14.83 -1.40
CA ALA A 148 14.63 -15.48 -1.56
C ALA A 148 15.08 -15.51 -3.03
N GLU A 149 16.36 -15.25 -3.24
CA GLU A 149 17.01 -15.37 -4.55
C GLU A 149 16.95 -16.79 -5.09
N TYR A 150 16.87 -16.91 -6.40
CA TYR A 150 17.08 -18.19 -7.08
C TYR A 150 18.59 -18.47 -7.24
N ALA A 151 18.98 -19.72 -7.40
CA ALA A 151 20.37 -20.07 -7.69
C ALA A 151 20.84 -19.37 -8.98
N GLY A 152 21.98 -18.66 -8.92
CA GLY A 152 22.49 -17.87 -10.04
C GLY A 152 21.83 -16.50 -10.22
N GLU A 153 20.93 -16.09 -9.33
CA GLU A 153 20.37 -14.74 -9.28
C GLU A 153 21.30 -13.82 -8.48
N GLU A 154 21.62 -12.68 -9.05
CA GLU A 154 22.33 -11.58 -8.41
C GLU A 154 21.43 -10.34 -8.38
N ARG A 155 21.49 -9.56 -7.28
CA ARG A 155 20.67 -8.36 -7.09
C ARG A 155 21.54 -7.14 -6.84
N ILE A 156 21.28 -6.05 -7.58
CA ILE A 156 21.94 -4.76 -7.40
C ILE A 156 20.88 -3.69 -7.21
N LEU A 157 20.91 -3.06 -6.04
CA LEU A 157 20.08 -1.90 -5.71
C LEU A 157 20.82 -0.62 -6.02
N ILE A 158 20.24 0.23 -6.84
CA ILE A 158 20.73 1.59 -7.10
C ILE A 158 19.85 2.56 -6.27
N PRO A 159 20.44 3.40 -5.40
CA PRO A 159 19.64 4.36 -4.63
C PRO A 159 18.89 5.31 -5.56
N SER A 160 17.56 5.42 -5.36
CA SER A 160 16.74 6.43 -6.05
C SER A 160 17.11 7.84 -5.59
N PRO A 161 17.11 8.83 -6.49
CA PRO A 161 17.28 10.22 -6.10
C PRO A 161 16.10 10.65 -5.19
N LYS A 162 16.41 11.43 -4.15
CA LYS A 162 15.39 11.99 -3.25
C LYS A 162 14.82 13.27 -3.85
N VAL A 163 13.86 13.12 -4.75
CA VAL A 163 13.15 14.22 -5.40
C VAL A 163 11.65 14.12 -5.12
N PRO A 164 10.91 15.23 -5.07
CA PRO A 164 9.45 15.21 -4.81
C PRO A 164 8.66 14.49 -5.92
N THR A 165 9.10 14.66 -7.17
CA THR A 165 8.50 14.03 -8.36
C THR A 165 9.59 13.63 -9.34
N TYR A 166 9.36 12.58 -10.11
CA TYR A 166 10.17 12.18 -11.26
C TYR A 166 9.49 12.76 -12.51
N ASP A 167 9.96 13.90 -12.99
CA ASP A 167 9.54 14.51 -14.25
C ASP A 167 10.49 14.11 -15.39
#